data_f245d684a62e9fc384b8843365e448fc
#
_entry.id   f245d684a62e9fc384b8843365e448fc
#
_cell.length_a   1.000
_cell.length_b   1.000
_cell.length_c   1.000
_cell.angle_alpha   90.00
_cell.angle_beta   90.00
_cell.angle_gamma   90.00
#
_symmetry.space_group_name_H-M   'P 1'
#
loop_
_entity.id
_entity.type
_entity.pdbx_description
1 polymer ?
#
loop_
_entity_poly.entity_id
_entity_poly.type
_entity_poly.pdbx_seq_one_letter_code
_entity_poly.pdbx_strand_id
1 'polypeptide(L)'
;MEAGKSRQYPSMAEEYAAEKARLVAGCNFCGDCLEVCPVFPYRSDQKQGTVEVQEEIVRVLEGHEGADVAKEQAFSCSSCGMCIGSCPQGLNPFRLREILKSELVGCGYHPPSAIAQPRIGDKAYDLGQVIGSLQIKPSQVRWLTGVPPNPQPRDTVIFLGCNVLQMPDKVLALLDLLDSTGLDYAALAGGDICCGSKFLQRGELAKTEKAAGDYIRALASFQPKRVAFWCGTCDHLTRHEFPKYTDIPFEALHVSRLLVELLPRLKLNTPVEATVTYQDPCNLGRKDGEYESVRTLLRAIPGLNLVEMAHNRENALCCGGAAQRYYPHIAGAMRRKALDEAQDTGAQVMANACQGCHRFISVIGEDYPFQIKSYITLLAEAAGHSYEDGLQRYLKLGSLDAILEEARGFVEAGPYSEDEYRHLLPLYFGPSFARSAAGG
;
A
#
# COMPACT_ATOMS: atom_id res chain seq x y z
N MET A 1 -17.63 -16.13 16.06
CA MET A 1 -18.55 -15.22 15.35
C MET A 1 -19.07 -14.20 16.36
N GLU A 2 -18.42 -13.06 16.51
CA GLU A 2 -19.03 -11.92 17.19
C GLU A 2 -19.94 -11.25 16.17
N ALA A 3 -21.23 -11.49 16.31
CA ALA A 3 -22.27 -10.89 15.49
C ALA A 3 -22.28 -9.37 15.68
N GLY A 4 -22.23 -8.64 14.57
CA GLY A 4 -22.73 -7.29 14.38
C GLY A 4 -22.41 -6.28 15.49
N LYS A 5 -21.19 -5.70 15.48
CA LYS A 5 -21.03 -4.38 16.08
C LYS A 5 -21.94 -3.43 15.29
N SER A 6 -23.02 -2.94 15.92
CA SER A 6 -23.86 -1.89 15.34
C SER A 6 -22.96 -0.69 14.96
N ARG A 7 -23.27 -0.04 13.85
CA ARG A 7 -22.60 1.22 13.43
C ARG A 7 -22.55 2.17 14.63
N GLN A 8 -21.36 2.66 14.92
CA GLN A 8 -21.16 3.60 16.01
C GLN A 8 -21.52 5.04 15.57
N TYR A 9 -21.33 5.33 14.28
CA TYR A 9 -21.59 6.64 13.68
C TYR A 9 -22.43 6.51 12.40
N PRO A 10 -23.26 7.50 12.07
CA PRO A 10 -24.03 7.53 10.82
C PRO A 10 -23.16 7.70 9.57
N SER A 11 -22.03 8.39 9.70
CA SER A 11 -21.13 8.72 8.60
C SER A 11 -19.67 8.81 9.06
N MET A 12 -18.75 8.77 8.10
CA MET A 12 -17.32 9.01 8.35
C MET A 12 -17.07 10.44 8.84
N ALA A 13 -17.83 11.42 8.34
CA ALA A 13 -17.70 12.81 8.76
C ALA A 13 -18.06 13.00 10.23
N GLU A 14 -19.12 12.34 10.72
CA GLU A 14 -19.53 12.40 12.13
C GLU A 14 -18.53 11.66 13.03
N GLU A 15 -17.98 10.54 12.60
CA GLU A 15 -16.90 9.85 13.31
C GLU A 15 -15.67 10.76 13.44
N TYR A 16 -15.26 11.44 12.35
CA TYR A 16 -14.13 12.38 12.36
C TYR A 16 -14.39 13.59 13.26
N ALA A 17 -15.60 14.12 13.27
CA ALA A 17 -15.95 15.25 14.15
C ALA A 17 -15.91 14.86 15.63
N ALA A 18 -16.46 13.70 15.98
CA ALA A 18 -16.43 13.18 17.35
C ALA A 18 -14.99 12.91 17.83
N GLU A 19 -14.20 12.26 16.97
CA GLU A 19 -12.81 11.94 17.28
C GLU A 19 -11.93 13.22 17.34
N LYS A 20 -12.17 14.22 16.49
CA LYS A 20 -11.54 15.54 16.58
C LYS A 20 -11.75 16.15 17.96
N ALA A 21 -13.00 16.23 18.42
CA ALA A 21 -13.32 16.80 19.72
C ALA A 21 -12.59 16.07 20.86
N ARG A 22 -12.54 14.73 20.82
CA ARG A 22 -11.84 13.91 21.80
C ARG A 22 -10.33 14.14 21.81
N LEU A 23 -9.73 14.19 20.62
CA LEU A 23 -8.28 14.36 20.45
C LEU A 23 -7.80 15.76 20.84
N VAL A 24 -8.54 16.80 20.46
CA VAL A 24 -8.23 18.18 20.83
C VAL A 24 -8.34 18.38 22.36
N ALA A 25 -9.43 17.93 22.97
CA ALA A 25 -9.65 18.08 24.41
C ALA A 25 -8.64 17.29 25.27
N GLY A 26 -8.16 16.15 24.76
CA GLY A 26 -7.23 15.28 25.52
C GLY A 26 -5.75 15.53 25.27
N CYS A 27 -5.38 16.34 24.26
CA CYS A 27 -3.97 16.60 23.93
C CYS A 27 -3.33 17.57 24.93
N ASN A 28 -2.24 17.15 25.56
CA ASN A 28 -1.45 17.98 26.47
C ASN A 28 -0.22 18.61 25.81
N PHE A 29 -0.10 18.56 24.49
CA PHE A 29 0.96 19.16 23.66
C PHE A 29 2.38 18.65 23.93
N CYS A 30 2.56 17.49 24.59
CA CYS A 30 3.89 16.98 24.99
C CYS A 30 4.88 16.77 23.84
N GLY A 31 4.40 16.61 22.61
CA GLY A 31 5.26 16.41 21.43
C GLY A 31 5.75 14.97 21.20
N ASP A 32 5.55 14.03 22.13
CA ASP A 32 6.08 12.65 22.07
C ASP A 32 5.71 11.92 20.78
N CYS A 33 4.52 12.22 20.22
CA CYS A 33 4.09 11.65 18.95
C CYS A 33 4.89 12.15 17.73
N LEU A 34 5.56 13.28 17.86
CA LEU A 34 6.45 13.85 16.85
C LEU A 34 7.90 13.41 17.07
N GLU A 35 8.33 13.16 18.31
CA GLU A 35 9.66 12.59 18.61
C GLU A 35 9.87 11.24 17.94
N VAL A 36 8.85 10.37 17.95
CA VAL A 36 8.91 9.06 17.28
C VAL A 36 8.57 9.11 15.80
N CYS A 37 8.20 10.28 15.26
CA CYS A 37 7.74 10.41 13.87
C CYS A 37 8.91 10.35 12.89
N PRO A 38 8.98 9.33 12.00
CA PRO A 38 10.11 9.18 11.09
C PRO A 38 10.17 10.25 10.00
N VAL A 39 9.13 11.07 9.87
CA VAL A 39 9.06 12.21 8.94
C VAL A 39 9.65 13.47 9.58
N PHE A 40 9.47 13.63 10.88
CA PHE A 40 9.79 14.87 11.62
C PHE A 40 11.20 15.40 11.38
N PRO A 41 12.27 14.56 11.36
CA PRO A 41 13.64 15.02 11.13
C PRO A 41 13.93 15.58 9.73
N TYR A 42 13.03 15.37 8.76
CA TYR A 42 13.22 15.75 7.35
C TYR A 42 12.35 16.94 6.90
N ARG A 43 11.69 17.62 7.85
CA ARG A 43 10.88 18.80 7.54
C ARG A 43 11.73 19.94 6.98
N SER A 44 11.11 20.83 6.21
CA SER A 44 11.77 21.99 5.63
C SER A 44 12.20 23.00 6.67
N ASP A 45 11.40 23.22 7.73
CA ASP A 45 11.72 24.07 8.86
C ASP A 45 12.05 23.24 10.11
N GLN A 46 13.29 23.35 10.57
CA GLN A 46 13.82 22.67 11.77
C GLN A 46 13.88 23.59 13.01
N LYS A 47 13.36 24.82 12.92
CA LYS A 47 13.47 25.81 14.02
C LYS A 47 12.49 25.51 15.14
N GLN A 48 11.31 24.95 14.82
CA GLN A 48 10.30 24.61 15.79
C GLN A 48 10.48 23.18 16.29
N GLY A 49 10.44 23.01 17.61
CA GLY A 49 10.47 21.71 18.26
C GLY A 49 9.14 20.96 18.16
N THR A 50 9.09 19.77 18.76
CA THR A 50 7.93 18.89 18.71
C THR A 50 6.72 19.48 19.44
N VAL A 51 6.94 20.19 20.53
CA VAL A 51 5.89 20.85 21.33
C VAL A 51 5.20 21.93 20.49
N GLU A 52 5.97 22.89 19.97
CA GLU A 52 5.46 24.02 19.19
C GLU A 52 4.70 23.54 17.94
N VAL A 53 5.22 22.52 17.27
CA VAL A 53 4.53 21.94 16.09
C VAL A 53 3.24 21.25 16.51
N GLN A 54 3.21 20.58 17.66
CA GLN A 54 1.98 19.94 18.14
C GLN A 54 0.94 20.97 18.54
N GLU A 55 1.33 22.09 19.16
CA GLU A 55 0.45 23.22 19.46
C GLU A 55 -0.17 23.81 18.19
N GLU A 56 0.63 24.07 17.15
CA GLU A 56 0.13 24.58 15.87
C GLU A 56 -0.86 23.60 15.19
N ILE A 57 -0.63 22.31 15.30
CA ILE A 57 -1.56 21.29 14.76
C ILE A 57 -2.91 21.35 15.48
N VAL A 58 -2.92 21.45 16.79
CA VAL A 58 -4.17 21.51 17.57
C VAL A 58 -4.89 22.84 17.32
N ARG A 59 -4.18 23.96 17.25
CA ARG A 59 -4.77 25.28 16.90
C ARG A 59 -5.52 25.25 15.57
N VAL A 60 -4.95 24.57 14.54
CA VAL A 60 -5.65 24.39 13.26
C VAL A 60 -6.94 23.58 13.44
N LEU A 61 -6.91 22.55 14.28
CA LEU A 61 -8.08 21.74 14.57
C LEU A 61 -9.15 22.50 15.38
N GLU A 62 -8.75 23.52 16.15
CA GLU A 62 -9.65 24.47 16.84
C GLU A 62 -10.24 25.53 15.92
N GLY A 63 -9.85 25.55 14.64
CA GLY A 63 -10.39 26.46 13.61
C GLY A 63 -9.55 27.72 13.41
N HIS A 64 -8.34 27.80 13.94
CA HIS A 64 -7.43 28.90 13.66
C HIS A 64 -6.76 28.73 12.28
N GLU A 65 -6.31 29.82 11.71
CA GLU A 65 -5.56 29.77 10.44
C GLU A 65 -4.28 28.94 10.61
N GLY A 66 -4.06 28.00 9.68
CA GLY A 66 -2.98 27.02 9.79
C GLY A 66 -1.60 27.57 9.45
N ALA A 67 -0.66 27.44 10.38
CA ALA A 67 0.75 27.64 10.13
C ALA A 67 1.29 26.66 9.09
N ASP A 68 2.31 27.05 8.32
CA ASP A 68 2.88 26.22 7.26
C ASP A 68 3.47 24.91 7.80
N VAL A 69 3.98 24.93 9.04
CA VAL A 69 4.49 23.73 9.69
C VAL A 69 3.40 22.67 9.95
N ALA A 70 2.19 23.08 10.32
CA ALA A 70 1.06 22.18 10.48
C ALA A 70 0.62 21.57 9.14
N LYS A 71 0.61 22.39 8.08
CA LYS A 71 0.32 21.94 6.69
C LYS A 71 1.37 20.93 6.21
N GLU A 72 2.65 21.25 6.40
CA GLU A 72 3.75 20.35 6.04
C GLU A 72 3.62 19.02 6.81
N GLN A 73 3.40 19.07 8.13
CA GLN A 73 3.26 17.86 8.95
C GLN A 73 2.06 17.00 8.55
N ALA A 74 0.94 17.62 8.11
CA ALA A 74 -0.22 16.90 7.63
C ALA A 74 0.07 16.11 6.34
N PHE A 75 0.69 16.76 5.36
CA PHE A 75 0.86 16.19 4.02
C PHE A 75 2.18 15.42 3.82
N SER A 76 3.19 15.63 4.65
CA SER A 76 4.39 14.78 4.69
C SER A 76 4.17 13.47 5.44
N CYS A 77 3.09 13.36 6.22
CA CYS A 77 2.78 12.15 6.99
C CYS A 77 2.75 10.91 6.09
N SER A 78 3.64 9.96 6.39
CA SER A 78 3.76 8.69 5.65
C SER A 78 2.66 7.66 5.97
N SER A 79 1.70 8.02 6.83
CA SER A 79 0.61 7.14 7.30
C SER A 79 1.12 5.82 7.93
N CYS A 80 2.31 5.83 8.51
CA CYS A 80 2.95 4.62 9.02
C CYS A 80 2.45 4.17 10.40
N GLY A 81 1.76 5.03 11.16
CA GLY A 81 1.23 4.71 12.49
C GLY A 81 2.27 4.61 13.62
N MET A 82 3.54 5.00 13.41
CA MET A 82 4.59 4.94 14.45
C MET A 82 4.19 5.68 15.73
N CYS A 83 3.43 6.75 15.58
CA CYS A 83 2.97 7.57 16.70
C CYS A 83 1.77 6.99 17.49
N ILE A 84 1.16 5.88 17.05
CA ILE A 84 -0.07 5.35 17.71
C ILE A 84 0.18 5.00 19.16
N GLY A 85 1.27 4.34 19.48
CA GLY A 85 1.59 3.88 20.83
C GLY A 85 2.37 4.90 21.69
N SER A 86 2.71 6.09 21.15
CA SER A 86 3.60 7.03 21.84
C SER A 86 2.89 8.05 22.74
N CYS A 87 1.56 8.14 22.66
CA CYS A 87 0.83 9.16 23.40
C CYS A 87 0.63 8.77 24.87
N PRO A 88 1.17 9.53 25.86
CA PRO A 88 0.99 9.23 27.28
C PRO A 88 -0.47 9.41 27.76
N GLN A 89 -1.29 10.14 27.00
CA GLN A 89 -2.72 10.31 27.27
C GLN A 89 -3.59 9.19 26.64
N GLY A 90 -2.98 8.19 26.00
CA GLY A 90 -3.71 7.10 25.32
C GLY A 90 -4.52 7.56 24.10
N LEU A 91 -4.20 8.72 23.52
CA LEU A 91 -4.82 9.21 22.29
C LEU A 91 -4.23 8.50 21.07
N ASN A 92 -4.87 8.67 19.92
CA ASN A 92 -4.35 8.22 18.63
C ASN A 92 -3.80 9.41 17.81
N PRO A 93 -2.50 9.75 17.89
CA PRO A 93 -1.96 10.87 17.15
C PRO A 93 -1.95 10.67 15.63
N PHE A 94 -1.97 9.43 15.16
CA PHE A 94 -2.13 9.14 13.73
C PHE A 94 -3.49 9.65 13.22
N ARG A 95 -4.57 9.37 13.97
CA ARG A 95 -5.91 9.86 13.63
C ARG A 95 -5.98 11.38 13.62
N LEU A 96 -5.32 12.04 14.56
CA LEU A 96 -5.22 13.50 14.58
C LEU A 96 -4.60 14.06 13.30
N ARG A 97 -3.58 13.38 12.70
CA ARG A 97 -2.98 13.78 11.42
C ARG A 97 -3.94 13.57 10.22
N GLU A 98 -4.74 12.51 10.24
CA GLU A 98 -5.75 12.27 9.20
C GLU A 98 -6.84 13.34 9.25
N ILE A 99 -7.32 13.68 10.45
CA ILE A 99 -8.32 14.74 10.66
C ILE A 99 -7.75 16.10 10.25
N LEU A 100 -6.54 16.45 10.70
CA LEU A 100 -5.87 17.69 10.30
C LEU A 100 -5.83 17.85 8.77
N LYS A 101 -5.46 16.78 8.06
CA LYS A 101 -5.43 16.80 6.61
C LYS A 101 -6.82 17.06 6.00
N SER A 102 -7.85 16.43 6.53
CA SER A 102 -9.22 16.63 6.04
C SER A 102 -9.76 18.02 6.33
N GLU A 103 -9.46 18.60 7.48
CA GLU A 103 -9.81 19.99 7.83
C GLU A 103 -9.12 20.98 6.88
N LEU A 104 -7.83 20.84 6.65
CA LEU A 104 -7.08 21.68 5.72
C LEU A 104 -7.67 21.64 4.30
N VAL A 105 -8.00 20.44 3.82
CA VAL A 105 -8.64 20.25 2.50
C VAL A 105 -10.05 20.84 2.49
N GLY A 106 -10.82 20.68 3.55
CA GLY A 106 -12.14 21.29 3.74
C GLY A 106 -12.09 22.82 3.69
N CYS A 107 -11.01 23.43 4.17
CA CYS A 107 -10.74 24.87 4.06
C CYS A 107 -10.11 25.28 2.71
N GLY A 108 -10.03 24.40 1.73
CA GLY A 108 -9.51 24.68 0.39
C GLY A 108 -8.00 24.58 0.22
N TYR A 109 -7.26 24.09 1.23
CA TYR A 109 -5.81 23.92 1.11
C TYR A 109 -5.47 22.61 0.36
N HIS A 110 -4.81 22.76 -0.78
CA HIS A 110 -4.33 21.65 -1.60
C HIS A 110 -2.85 21.86 -1.94
N PRO A 111 -1.91 21.13 -1.30
CA PRO A 111 -0.51 21.29 -1.63
C PRO A 111 -0.21 20.77 -3.04
N PRO A 112 0.82 21.30 -3.71
CA PRO A 112 1.24 20.81 -5.01
C PRO A 112 1.63 19.33 -4.92
N SER A 113 1.11 18.54 -5.87
CA SER A 113 1.42 17.10 -5.95
C SER A 113 2.67 16.87 -6.77
N ALA A 114 3.64 16.14 -6.23
CA ALA A 114 4.81 15.66 -6.99
C ALA A 114 4.47 14.52 -7.96
N ILE A 115 3.26 13.94 -7.84
CA ILE A 115 2.78 12.89 -8.76
C ILE A 115 1.82 13.54 -9.75
N ALA A 116 2.18 13.51 -11.03
CA ALA A 116 1.33 14.01 -12.11
C ALA A 116 0.00 13.27 -12.18
N GLN A 117 -1.04 13.95 -12.68
CA GLN A 117 -2.31 13.31 -13.02
C GLN A 117 -2.12 12.60 -14.37
N PRO A 118 -2.35 11.28 -14.46
CA PRO A 118 -2.20 10.55 -15.72
C PRO A 118 -3.40 10.81 -16.63
N ARG A 119 -3.31 11.82 -17.46
CA ARG A 119 -4.36 12.23 -18.42
C ARG A 119 -3.76 12.51 -19.78
N ILE A 120 -4.53 12.16 -20.82
CA ILE A 120 -4.28 12.57 -22.20
C ILE A 120 -5.58 13.21 -22.69
N GLY A 121 -5.56 14.52 -22.92
CA GLY A 121 -6.80 15.29 -23.11
C GLY A 121 -7.73 15.14 -21.91
N ASP A 122 -8.99 14.78 -22.15
CA ASP A 122 -9.98 14.57 -21.09
C ASP A 122 -9.95 13.14 -20.50
N LYS A 123 -9.28 12.19 -21.14
CA LYS A 123 -9.19 10.79 -20.69
C LYS A 123 -8.21 10.65 -19.53
N ALA A 124 -8.69 10.12 -18.42
CA ALA A 124 -7.85 9.75 -17.26
C ALA A 124 -7.41 8.28 -17.36
N TYR A 125 -6.22 7.98 -16.84
CA TYR A 125 -5.63 6.64 -16.88
C TYR A 125 -5.25 6.17 -15.48
N ASP A 126 -5.32 4.87 -15.23
CA ASP A 126 -4.71 4.24 -14.06
C ASP A 126 -3.30 3.74 -14.45
N LEU A 127 -2.26 4.38 -13.92
CA LEU A 127 -0.87 4.02 -14.22
C LEU A 127 -0.53 2.59 -13.82
N GLY A 128 -1.19 2.03 -12.81
CA GLY A 128 -0.99 0.63 -12.42
C GLY A 128 -1.46 -0.32 -13.51
N GLN A 129 -2.61 -0.04 -14.14
CA GLN A 129 -3.10 -0.81 -15.28
C GLN A 129 -2.22 -0.63 -16.52
N VAL A 130 -1.78 0.60 -16.80
CA VAL A 130 -0.87 0.89 -17.93
C VAL A 130 0.43 0.10 -17.79
N ILE A 131 1.07 0.12 -16.63
CA ILE A 131 2.31 -0.64 -16.38
C ILE A 131 2.07 -2.15 -16.40
N GLY A 132 0.95 -2.61 -15.83
CA GLY A 132 0.59 -4.02 -15.84
C GLY A 132 0.38 -4.57 -17.25
N SER A 133 -0.24 -3.78 -18.15
CA SER A 133 -0.51 -4.20 -19.54
C SER A 133 0.76 -4.39 -20.38
N LEU A 134 1.91 -3.87 -19.95
CA LEU A 134 3.22 -4.15 -20.54
C LEU A 134 3.83 -5.49 -20.09
N GLN A 135 3.20 -6.19 -19.15
CA GLN A 135 3.76 -7.38 -18.51
C GLN A 135 2.86 -8.61 -18.65
N ILE A 136 1.61 -8.44 -19.07
CA ILE A 136 0.64 -9.52 -19.22
C ILE A 136 -0.29 -9.24 -20.41
N LYS A 137 -0.54 -10.27 -21.22
CA LYS A 137 -1.53 -10.18 -22.30
C LYS A 137 -2.95 -10.33 -21.74
N PRO A 138 -3.97 -9.70 -22.34
CA PRO A 138 -5.37 -9.84 -21.89
C PRO A 138 -5.82 -11.31 -21.75
N SER A 139 -5.35 -12.20 -22.61
CA SER A 139 -5.66 -13.65 -22.57
C SER A 139 -5.06 -14.40 -21.37
N GLN A 140 -4.09 -13.81 -20.68
CA GLN A 140 -3.43 -14.40 -19.51
C GLN A 140 -4.03 -13.91 -18.18
N VAL A 141 -4.93 -12.93 -18.21
CA VAL A 141 -5.59 -12.39 -17.02
C VAL A 141 -6.56 -13.43 -16.46
N ARG A 142 -6.31 -13.89 -15.23
CA ARG A 142 -7.06 -14.95 -14.55
C ARG A 142 -7.94 -14.43 -13.40
N TRP A 143 -8.12 -13.13 -13.32
CA TRP A 143 -8.91 -12.46 -12.28
C TRP A 143 -9.96 -11.54 -12.90
N LEU A 144 -11.00 -11.27 -12.13
CA LEU A 144 -12.03 -10.31 -12.53
C LEU A 144 -11.46 -8.88 -12.41
N THR A 145 -11.62 -8.08 -13.46
CA THR A 145 -11.23 -6.66 -13.48
C THR A 145 -12.36 -5.73 -13.02
N GLY A 146 -13.54 -6.27 -12.79
CA GLY A 146 -14.72 -5.60 -12.28
C GLY A 146 -15.78 -6.61 -11.83
N VAL A 147 -16.85 -6.15 -11.19
CA VAL A 147 -17.96 -7.02 -10.82
C VAL A 147 -18.77 -7.37 -12.06
N PRO A 148 -18.96 -8.65 -12.40
CA PRO A 148 -19.81 -9.04 -13.52
C PRO A 148 -21.28 -8.66 -13.24
N PRO A 149 -22.12 -8.51 -14.29
CA PRO A 149 -23.53 -8.14 -14.11
C PRO A 149 -24.31 -9.11 -13.20
N ASN A 150 -23.96 -10.39 -13.21
CA ASN A 150 -24.55 -11.44 -12.38
C ASN A 150 -23.41 -12.20 -11.65
N PRO A 151 -22.87 -11.65 -10.55
CA PRO A 151 -21.80 -12.30 -9.81
C PRO A 151 -22.31 -13.60 -9.19
N GLN A 152 -21.57 -14.68 -9.41
CA GLN A 152 -21.92 -15.98 -8.81
C GLN A 152 -21.45 -15.99 -7.35
N PRO A 153 -22.26 -16.54 -6.43
CA PRO A 153 -21.85 -16.70 -5.03
C PRO A 153 -20.54 -17.48 -4.92
N ARG A 154 -19.67 -17.01 -4.00
CA ARG A 154 -18.38 -17.66 -3.67
C ARG A 154 -18.14 -17.55 -2.18
N ASP A 155 -17.86 -18.66 -1.53
CA ASP A 155 -17.54 -18.67 -0.09
C ASP A 155 -16.31 -17.83 0.23
N THR A 156 -15.34 -17.79 -0.67
CA THR A 156 -14.12 -16.99 -0.53
C THR A 156 -13.94 -16.05 -1.73
N VAL A 157 -13.73 -14.77 -1.46
CA VAL A 157 -13.29 -13.78 -2.45
C VAL A 157 -11.87 -13.34 -2.10
N ILE A 158 -10.98 -13.35 -3.08
CA ILE A 158 -9.63 -12.81 -2.97
C ILE A 158 -9.64 -11.41 -3.58
N PHE A 159 -9.55 -10.38 -2.74
CA PHE A 159 -9.44 -9.02 -3.23
C PHE A 159 -7.97 -8.63 -3.39
N LEU A 160 -7.52 -8.56 -4.62
CA LEU A 160 -6.13 -8.31 -4.99
C LEU A 160 -5.68 -6.86 -4.70
N GLY A 161 -6.64 -5.92 -4.67
CA GLY A 161 -6.34 -4.48 -4.55
C GLY A 161 -5.95 -3.85 -5.89
N CYS A 162 -5.64 -2.55 -5.87
CA CYS A 162 -5.31 -1.78 -7.07
C CYS A 162 -3.80 -1.71 -7.36
N ASN A 163 -2.96 -1.65 -6.33
CA ASN A 163 -1.51 -1.48 -6.54
C ASN A 163 -0.83 -2.71 -7.17
N VAL A 164 -1.41 -3.89 -7.01
CA VAL A 164 -0.84 -5.13 -7.56
C VAL A 164 -0.97 -5.21 -9.08
N LEU A 165 -1.88 -4.44 -9.69
CA LEU A 165 -2.11 -4.45 -11.14
C LEU A 165 -0.85 -4.08 -11.94
N GLN A 166 0.09 -3.37 -11.33
CA GLN A 166 1.40 -3.05 -11.92
C GLN A 166 2.43 -4.20 -11.80
N MET A 167 2.07 -5.31 -11.18
CA MET A 167 2.92 -6.48 -10.92
C MET A 167 2.13 -7.77 -11.14
N PRO A 168 1.67 -8.06 -12.38
CA PRO A 168 0.83 -9.21 -12.69
C PRO A 168 1.52 -10.55 -12.43
N ASP A 169 2.84 -10.60 -12.50
CA ASP A 169 3.67 -11.75 -12.13
C ASP A 169 3.34 -12.26 -10.72
N LYS A 170 3.20 -11.35 -9.76
CA LYS A 170 2.87 -11.69 -8.37
C LYS A 170 1.43 -12.14 -8.22
N VAL A 171 0.52 -11.59 -9.05
CA VAL A 171 -0.88 -12.06 -9.07
C VAL A 171 -0.94 -13.50 -9.56
N LEU A 172 -0.28 -13.80 -10.67
CA LEU A 172 -0.22 -15.17 -11.21
C LEU A 172 0.38 -16.15 -10.19
N ALA A 173 1.48 -15.74 -9.53
CA ALA A 173 2.11 -16.51 -8.46
C ALA A 173 1.15 -16.82 -7.30
N LEU A 174 0.38 -15.84 -6.83
CA LEU A 174 -0.63 -16.07 -5.79
C LEU A 174 -1.73 -17.00 -6.27
N LEU A 175 -2.25 -16.81 -7.48
CA LEU A 175 -3.33 -17.65 -8.01
C LEU A 175 -2.88 -19.10 -8.16
N ASP A 176 -1.66 -19.36 -8.64
CA ASP A 176 -1.14 -20.74 -8.74
C ASP A 176 -0.98 -21.39 -7.37
N LEU A 177 -0.52 -20.65 -6.36
CA LEU A 177 -0.49 -21.15 -4.97
C LEU A 177 -1.89 -21.51 -4.49
N LEU A 178 -2.89 -20.66 -4.69
CA LEU A 178 -4.28 -20.92 -4.26
C LEU A 178 -4.91 -22.08 -5.02
N ASP A 179 -4.73 -22.15 -6.33
CA ASP A 179 -5.24 -23.23 -7.19
C ASP A 179 -4.66 -24.59 -6.75
N SER A 180 -3.36 -24.62 -6.38
CA SER A 180 -2.71 -25.85 -5.90
C SER A 180 -3.35 -26.41 -4.63
N THR A 181 -4.04 -25.57 -3.84
CA THR A 181 -4.73 -26.00 -2.61
C THR A 181 -6.14 -26.55 -2.86
N GLY A 182 -6.69 -26.38 -4.06
CA GLY A 182 -8.09 -26.71 -4.39
C GLY A 182 -9.12 -25.83 -3.69
N LEU A 183 -8.74 -24.62 -3.25
CA LEU A 183 -9.68 -23.62 -2.73
C LEU A 183 -10.63 -23.18 -3.84
N ASP A 184 -11.94 -23.14 -3.58
CA ASP A 184 -12.90 -22.47 -4.46
C ASP A 184 -12.97 -20.98 -4.08
N TYR A 185 -12.64 -20.12 -5.04
CA TYR A 185 -12.59 -18.67 -4.81
C TYR A 185 -12.92 -17.88 -6.09
N ALA A 186 -13.25 -16.61 -5.91
CA ALA A 186 -13.19 -15.61 -6.98
C ALA A 186 -12.07 -14.62 -6.67
N ALA A 187 -11.20 -14.35 -7.65
CA ALA A 187 -10.19 -13.29 -7.55
C ALA A 187 -10.71 -12.01 -8.22
N LEU A 188 -10.68 -10.89 -7.49
CA LEU A 188 -11.18 -9.60 -7.96
C LEU A 188 -10.08 -8.54 -7.81
N ALA A 189 -9.71 -7.88 -8.91
CA ALA A 189 -8.77 -6.77 -8.88
C ALA A 189 -9.47 -5.45 -8.59
N GLY A 190 -8.73 -4.55 -7.94
CA GLY A 190 -9.10 -3.14 -7.82
C GLY A 190 -8.81 -2.39 -9.12
N GLY A 191 -9.23 -1.18 -9.19
CA GLY A 191 -9.18 -0.30 -10.35
C GLY A 191 -10.41 0.58 -10.22
N ASP A 192 -11.50 0.13 -10.78
CA ASP A 192 -12.81 0.75 -10.59
C ASP A 192 -13.40 0.43 -9.20
N ILE A 193 -12.96 -0.66 -8.58
CA ILE A 193 -13.33 -1.07 -7.21
C ILE A 193 -12.20 -0.69 -6.26
N CYS A 194 -12.34 0.42 -5.53
CA CYS A 194 -11.30 0.95 -4.65
C CYS A 194 -11.82 1.16 -3.24
N CYS A 195 -11.03 0.76 -2.22
CA CYS A 195 -11.33 1.02 -0.81
C CYS A 195 -11.31 2.51 -0.42
N GLY A 196 -10.98 3.41 -1.34
CA GLY A 196 -10.96 4.85 -1.07
C GLY A 196 -9.69 5.38 -0.38
N SER A 197 -8.73 4.54 -0.02
CA SER A 197 -7.52 4.97 0.72
C SER A 197 -6.73 6.09 0.03
N LYS A 198 -6.76 6.16 -1.31
CA LYS A 198 -6.11 7.25 -2.07
C LYS A 198 -6.79 8.61 -1.82
N PHE A 199 -8.11 8.62 -1.59
CA PHE A 199 -8.87 9.83 -1.22
C PHE A 199 -8.61 10.20 0.24
N LEU A 200 -8.60 9.20 1.14
CA LEU A 200 -8.28 9.39 2.55
C LEU A 200 -6.89 10.04 2.73
N GLN A 201 -5.89 9.55 2.02
CA GLN A 201 -4.54 10.13 2.04
C GLN A 201 -4.47 11.58 1.53
N ARG A 202 -5.49 12.04 0.78
CA ARG A 202 -5.62 13.42 0.33
C ARG A 202 -6.50 14.27 1.23
N GLY A 203 -7.14 13.70 2.26
CA GLY A 203 -8.10 14.39 3.12
C GLY A 203 -9.50 14.53 2.52
N GLU A 204 -9.84 13.80 1.46
CA GLU A 204 -11.10 13.88 0.72
C GLU A 204 -12.13 12.91 1.33
N LEU A 205 -12.68 13.22 2.53
CA LEU A 205 -13.53 12.30 3.31
C LEU A 205 -14.77 11.81 2.55
N ALA A 206 -15.54 12.72 1.95
CA ALA A 206 -16.78 12.37 1.24
C ALA A 206 -16.52 11.40 0.07
N LYS A 207 -15.40 11.57 -0.64
CA LYS A 207 -14.98 10.65 -1.70
C LYS A 207 -14.54 9.31 -1.12
N THR A 208 -13.87 9.33 0.05
CA THR A 208 -13.47 8.12 0.76
C THR A 208 -14.67 7.29 1.17
N GLU A 209 -15.66 7.92 1.81
CA GLU A 209 -16.87 7.25 2.29
C GLU A 209 -17.69 6.66 1.12
N LYS A 210 -17.88 7.45 0.04
CA LYS A 210 -18.53 6.94 -1.16
C LYS A 210 -17.80 5.72 -1.75
N ALA A 211 -16.49 5.82 -1.91
CA ALA A 211 -15.68 4.73 -2.46
C ALA A 211 -15.73 3.48 -1.55
N ALA A 212 -15.68 3.64 -0.23
CA ALA A 212 -15.82 2.54 0.74
C ALA A 212 -17.17 1.83 0.59
N GLY A 213 -18.27 2.60 0.47
CA GLY A 213 -19.61 2.02 0.28
C GLY A 213 -19.74 1.25 -1.03
N ASP A 214 -19.23 1.81 -2.14
CA ASP A 214 -19.24 1.14 -3.46
C ASP A 214 -18.40 -0.14 -3.42
N TYR A 215 -17.23 -0.09 -2.79
CA TYR A 215 -16.31 -1.20 -2.61
C TYR A 215 -16.91 -2.35 -1.78
N ILE A 216 -17.53 -2.05 -0.63
CA ILE A 216 -18.16 -3.08 0.20
C ILE A 216 -19.35 -3.72 -0.52
N ARG A 217 -20.18 -2.93 -1.22
CA ARG A 217 -21.28 -3.48 -2.04
C ARG A 217 -20.77 -4.39 -3.15
N ALA A 218 -19.68 -4.00 -3.82
CA ALA A 218 -19.07 -4.81 -4.87
C ALA A 218 -18.60 -6.18 -4.34
N LEU A 219 -17.93 -6.21 -3.19
CA LEU A 219 -17.49 -7.45 -2.56
C LEU A 219 -18.68 -8.29 -2.07
N ALA A 220 -19.65 -7.67 -1.42
CA ALA A 220 -20.83 -8.33 -0.87
C ALA A 220 -21.73 -8.95 -1.97
N SER A 221 -21.64 -8.46 -3.22
CA SER A 221 -22.43 -9.00 -4.34
C SER A 221 -22.10 -10.47 -4.68
N PHE A 222 -20.92 -10.95 -4.31
CA PHE A 222 -20.54 -12.37 -4.41
C PHE A 222 -21.04 -13.22 -3.23
N GLN A 223 -21.75 -12.63 -2.27
CA GLN A 223 -22.27 -13.29 -1.06
C GLN A 223 -21.20 -14.10 -0.31
N PRO A 224 -19.98 -13.57 -0.10
CA PRO A 224 -18.90 -14.34 0.47
C PRO A 224 -19.10 -14.54 1.97
N LYS A 225 -18.65 -15.69 2.49
CA LYS A 225 -18.45 -15.88 3.92
C LYS A 225 -17.24 -15.08 4.39
N ARG A 226 -16.18 -15.06 3.56
CA ARG A 226 -14.95 -14.34 3.85
C ARG A 226 -14.33 -13.68 2.63
N VAL A 227 -13.67 -12.55 2.86
CA VAL A 227 -12.87 -11.85 1.84
C VAL A 227 -11.44 -11.76 2.33
N ALA A 228 -10.51 -12.32 1.55
CA ALA A 228 -9.09 -12.22 1.84
C ALA A 228 -8.48 -11.06 1.03
N PHE A 229 -7.93 -10.10 1.74
CA PHE A 229 -7.33 -8.89 1.16
C PHE A 229 -5.83 -9.08 1.00
N TRP A 230 -5.31 -8.85 -0.20
CA TRP A 230 -3.86 -8.86 -0.38
C TRP A 230 -3.21 -7.51 -0.08
N CYS A 231 -3.96 -6.44 -0.11
CA CYS A 231 -3.46 -5.12 0.28
C CYS A 231 -3.71 -4.87 1.76
N GLY A 232 -2.66 -4.73 2.57
CA GLY A 232 -2.79 -4.46 4.01
C GLY A 232 -3.56 -3.17 4.32
N THR A 233 -3.59 -2.18 3.40
CA THR A 233 -4.45 -1.00 3.58
C THR A 233 -5.93 -1.34 3.40
N CYS A 234 -6.28 -2.16 2.41
CA CYS A 234 -7.67 -2.60 2.22
C CYS A 234 -8.14 -3.44 3.40
N ASP A 235 -7.29 -4.36 3.88
CA ASP A 235 -7.58 -5.18 5.08
C ASP A 235 -7.82 -4.30 6.30
N HIS A 236 -6.86 -3.41 6.62
CA HIS A 236 -6.95 -2.50 7.76
C HIS A 236 -8.24 -1.64 7.74
N LEU A 237 -8.51 -0.98 6.61
CA LEU A 237 -9.71 -0.13 6.50
C LEU A 237 -10.99 -0.95 6.66
N THR A 238 -11.07 -2.14 6.06
CA THR A 238 -12.26 -2.99 6.11
C THR A 238 -12.48 -3.60 7.50
N ARG A 239 -11.43 -3.92 8.24
CA ARG A 239 -11.53 -4.53 9.57
C ARG A 239 -11.68 -3.53 10.70
N HIS A 240 -11.10 -2.33 10.59
CA HIS A 240 -10.95 -1.43 11.72
C HIS A 240 -11.59 -0.06 11.53
N GLU A 241 -11.65 0.44 10.28
CA GLU A 241 -12.17 1.79 10.03
C GLU A 241 -13.63 1.78 9.56
N PHE A 242 -13.93 1.03 8.52
CA PHE A 242 -15.27 1.00 7.93
C PHE A 242 -16.36 0.48 8.86
N PRO A 243 -16.13 -0.51 9.77
CA PRO A 243 -17.17 -0.97 10.70
C PRO A 243 -17.71 0.12 11.63
N LYS A 244 -17.00 1.23 11.78
CA LYS A 244 -17.44 2.36 12.59
C LYS A 244 -18.69 3.04 12.02
N TYR A 245 -18.89 3.01 10.71
CA TYR A 245 -19.99 3.71 10.02
C TYR A 245 -20.66 2.91 8.87
N THR A 246 -20.18 1.71 8.55
CA THR A 246 -20.82 0.85 7.53
C THR A 246 -20.79 -0.61 7.97
N ASP A 247 -21.78 -1.40 7.53
CA ASP A 247 -21.83 -2.82 7.84
C ASP A 247 -20.92 -3.60 6.91
N ILE A 248 -20.17 -4.56 7.46
CA ILE A 248 -19.32 -5.47 6.73
C ILE A 248 -19.95 -6.87 6.79
N PRO A 249 -20.60 -7.34 5.71
CA PRO A 249 -21.40 -8.58 5.74
C PRO A 249 -20.57 -9.85 5.50
N PHE A 250 -19.26 -9.81 5.72
CA PHE A 250 -18.34 -10.93 5.55
C PHE A 250 -17.20 -10.85 6.56
N GLU A 251 -16.54 -11.97 6.80
CA GLU A 251 -15.27 -11.99 7.53
C GLU A 251 -14.15 -11.39 6.66
N ALA A 252 -13.38 -10.45 7.20
CA ALA A 252 -12.25 -9.83 6.53
C ALA A 252 -10.93 -10.34 7.12
N LEU A 253 -9.99 -10.78 6.26
CA LEU A 253 -8.67 -11.25 6.68
C LEU A 253 -7.61 -10.90 5.62
N HIS A 254 -6.35 -10.82 6.02
CA HIS A 254 -5.27 -10.64 5.05
C HIS A 254 -4.92 -11.98 4.35
N VAL A 255 -4.51 -11.91 3.08
CA VAL A 255 -4.12 -13.12 2.29
C VAL A 255 -3.04 -13.95 2.99
N SER A 256 -2.11 -13.34 3.72
CA SER A 256 -1.09 -14.10 4.46
C SER A 256 -1.69 -15.02 5.53
N ARG A 257 -2.76 -14.60 6.21
CA ARG A 257 -3.49 -15.45 7.17
C ARG A 257 -4.18 -16.62 6.47
N LEU A 258 -4.84 -16.33 5.33
CA LEU A 258 -5.44 -17.39 4.52
C LEU A 258 -4.40 -18.42 4.07
N LEU A 259 -3.23 -17.96 3.61
CA LEU A 259 -2.15 -18.86 3.20
C LEU A 259 -1.57 -19.68 4.36
N VAL A 260 -1.53 -19.15 5.59
CA VAL A 260 -1.16 -19.93 6.79
C VAL A 260 -2.19 -21.03 7.05
N GLU A 261 -3.49 -20.77 6.94
CA GLU A 261 -4.54 -21.78 7.05
C GLU A 261 -4.40 -22.87 5.96
N LEU A 262 -3.98 -22.47 4.77
CA LEU A 262 -3.79 -23.37 3.63
C LEU A 262 -2.41 -24.04 3.59
N LEU A 263 -1.48 -23.65 4.46
CA LEU A 263 -0.10 -24.12 4.45
C LEU A 263 0.04 -25.66 4.41
N PRO A 264 -0.78 -26.47 5.14
CA PRO A 264 -0.73 -27.93 5.05
C PRO A 264 -1.09 -28.48 3.65
N ARG A 265 -1.70 -27.68 2.79
CA ARG A 265 -2.12 -28.04 1.43
C ARG A 265 -1.18 -27.51 0.37
N LEU A 266 -0.29 -26.56 0.72
CA LEU A 266 0.74 -26.03 -0.17
C LEU A 266 1.87 -27.05 -0.33
N LYS A 267 2.31 -27.29 -1.56
CA LYS A 267 3.41 -28.20 -1.87
C LYS A 267 4.72 -27.42 -2.02
N LEU A 268 5.31 -27.00 -0.92
CA LEU A 268 6.57 -26.27 -0.89
C LEU A 268 7.75 -27.26 -0.89
N ASN A 269 8.01 -27.89 -2.04
CA ASN A 269 8.99 -28.99 -2.16
C ASN A 269 10.35 -28.56 -2.76
N THR A 270 10.41 -27.37 -3.36
CA THR A 270 11.63 -26.84 -3.98
C THR A 270 12.37 -25.99 -2.96
N PRO A 271 13.62 -26.33 -2.58
CA PRO A 271 14.41 -25.49 -1.70
C PRO A 271 14.71 -24.12 -2.28
N VAL A 272 14.61 -23.08 -1.46
CA VAL A 272 15.05 -21.72 -1.75
C VAL A 272 16.23 -21.40 -0.84
N GLU A 273 17.44 -21.73 -1.31
CA GLU A 273 18.68 -21.57 -0.55
C GLU A 273 19.08 -20.09 -0.49
N ALA A 274 18.51 -19.36 0.48
CA ALA A 274 18.79 -17.94 0.66
C ALA A 274 18.64 -17.49 2.12
N THR A 275 19.49 -16.55 2.53
CA THR A 275 19.25 -15.76 3.73
C THR A 275 18.32 -14.59 3.36
N VAL A 276 17.18 -14.53 4.02
CA VAL A 276 16.09 -13.59 3.74
C VAL A 276 15.85 -12.70 4.96
N THR A 277 15.77 -11.40 4.79
CA THR A 277 15.20 -10.50 5.81
C THR A 277 13.79 -10.06 5.41
N TYR A 278 12.97 -9.65 6.38
CA TYR A 278 11.58 -9.27 6.12
C TYR A 278 11.26 -7.87 6.64
N GLN A 279 10.74 -7.02 5.76
CA GLN A 279 10.21 -5.72 6.13
C GLN A 279 8.72 -5.82 6.46
N ASP A 280 8.36 -5.55 7.71
CA ASP A 280 6.97 -5.48 8.13
C ASP A 280 6.27 -4.25 7.52
N PRO A 281 5.17 -4.43 6.77
CA PRO A 281 4.43 -3.29 6.22
C PRO A 281 3.57 -2.64 7.30
N CYS A 282 3.54 -1.32 7.30
CA CYS A 282 2.94 -0.51 8.37
C CYS A 282 1.45 -0.82 8.62
N ASN A 283 0.66 -1.08 7.59
CA ASN A 283 -0.77 -1.36 7.78
C ASN A 283 -1.00 -2.77 8.31
N LEU A 284 -0.37 -3.79 7.74
CA LEU A 284 -0.51 -5.18 8.19
C LEU A 284 0.12 -5.39 9.57
N GLY A 285 1.35 -4.91 9.76
CA GLY A 285 2.09 -5.04 11.00
C GLY A 285 1.57 -4.10 12.08
N ARG A 286 2.12 -2.87 12.13
CA ARG A 286 1.89 -1.94 13.25
C ARG A 286 0.43 -1.59 13.51
N LYS A 287 -0.40 -1.42 12.45
CA LYS A 287 -1.79 -1.03 12.64
C LYS A 287 -2.71 -2.22 12.93
N ASP A 288 -2.43 -3.40 12.36
CA ASP A 288 -3.28 -4.58 12.50
C ASP A 288 -2.70 -5.62 13.48
N GLY A 289 -1.47 -5.41 13.97
CA GLY A 289 -0.78 -6.33 14.87
C GLY A 289 -0.42 -7.67 14.23
N GLU A 290 -0.43 -7.75 12.89
CA GLU A 290 -0.16 -8.99 12.16
C GLU A 290 1.33 -9.08 11.79
N TYR A 291 2.08 -9.74 12.63
CA TYR A 291 3.53 -9.88 12.47
C TYR A 291 3.98 -11.27 12.03
N GLU A 292 3.20 -12.31 12.35
CA GLU A 292 3.72 -13.68 12.30
C GLU A 292 3.27 -14.48 11.08
N SER A 293 2.15 -14.14 10.41
CA SER A 293 1.69 -14.96 9.27
C SER A 293 2.72 -15.03 8.15
N VAL A 294 3.33 -13.90 7.76
CA VAL A 294 4.36 -13.89 6.71
C VAL A 294 5.62 -14.61 7.17
N ARG A 295 6.04 -14.44 8.45
CA ARG A 295 7.18 -15.16 9.02
C ARG A 295 6.96 -16.67 9.06
N THR A 296 5.74 -17.10 9.42
CA THR A 296 5.35 -18.52 9.39
C THR A 296 5.47 -19.11 7.99
N LEU A 297 4.98 -18.37 6.98
CA LEU A 297 5.07 -18.77 5.58
C LEU A 297 6.51 -18.85 5.09
N LEU A 298 7.34 -17.83 5.40
CA LEU A 298 8.76 -17.84 5.01
C LEU A 298 9.54 -18.97 5.68
N ARG A 299 9.31 -19.23 6.97
CA ARG A 299 9.95 -20.35 7.69
C ARG A 299 9.53 -21.74 7.17
N ALA A 300 8.37 -21.84 6.51
CA ALA A 300 7.92 -23.09 5.91
C ALA A 300 8.62 -23.42 4.58
N ILE A 301 9.35 -22.47 3.99
CA ILE A 301 10.10 -22.67 2.75
C ILE A 301 11.39 -23.46 3.05
N PRO A 302 11.60 -24.64 2.45
CA PRO A 302 12.84 -25.39 2.63
C PRO A 302 14.06 -24.60 2.17
N GLY A 303 15.15 -24.66 2.93
CA GLY A 303 16.42 -23.98 2.61
C GLY A 303 16.46 -22.49 2.95
N LEU A 304 15.33 -21.84 3.24
CA LEU A 304 15.28 -20.43 3.55
C LEU A 304 15.70 -20.16 5.01
N ASN A 305 16.67 -19.28 5.19
CA ASN A 305 17.10 -18.78 6.50
C ASN A 305 16.55 -17.36 6.72
N LEU A 306 15.57 -17.21 7.64
CA LEU A 306 14.99 -15.92 7.96
C LEU A 306 15.77 -15.21 9.06
N VAL A 307 16.29 -14.02 8.77
CA VAL A 307 16.96 -13.11 9.72
C VAL A 307 16.16 -11.83 9.87
N GLU A 308 16.12 -11.28 11.09
CA GLU A 308 15.34 -10.08 11.38
C GLU A 308 16.18 -8.81 11.19
N MET A 309 15.54 -7.73 10.72
CA MET A 309 16.08 -6.38 10.79
C MET A 309 16.10 -5.91 12.26
N ALA A 310 16.96 -4.94 12.60
CA ALA A 310 17.00 -4.35 13.94
C ALA A 310 15.65 -3.72 14.32
N HIS A 311 15.03 -2.98 13.37
CA HIS A 311 13.67 -2.48 13.52
C HIS A 311 12.69 -3.38 12.78
N ASN A 312 12.02 -4.24 13.49
CA ASN A 312 11.01 -5.17 12.97
C ASN A 312 9.70 -5.06 13.76
N ARG A 313 8.64 -5.71 13.29
CA ARG A 313 7.30 -5.72 13.90
C ARG A 313 6.76 -4.30 14.11
N GLU A 314 6.40 -3.94 15.35
CA GLU A 314 5.88 -2.60 15.71
C GLU A 314 6.88 -1.48 15.46
N ASN A 315 8.18 -1.76 15.51
CA ASN A 315 9.26 -0.79 15.31
C ASN A 315 9.74 -0.71 13.85
N ALA A 316 9.19 -1.52 12.94
CA ALA A 316 9.65 -1.61 11.56
C ALA A 316 9.72 -0.25 10.85
N LEU A 317 10.76 -0.03 10.07
CA LEU A 317 10.95 1.20 9.30
C LEU A 317 9.98 1.26 8.11
N CYS A 318 9.40 2.44 7.89
CA CYS A 318 8.42 2.65 6.81
C CYS A 318 9.10 2.95 5.47
N CYS A 319 8.56 2.42 4.37
CA CYS A 319 9.01 2.70 3.00
C CYS A 319 8.72 4.14 2.51
N GLY A 320 8.02 4.96 3.29
CA GLY A 320 7.69 6.34 2.93
C GLY A 320 6.61 6.49 1.85
N GLY A 321 5.93 5.42 1.44
CA GLY A 321 5.09 5.41 0.25
C GLY A 321 3.98 6.47 0.24
N ALA A 322 3.31 6.77 1.36
CA ALA A 322 2.25 7.78 1.41
C ALA A 322 2.80 9.22 1.33
N ALA A 323 4.02 9.47 1.84
CA ALA A 323 4.67 10.78 1.72
C ALA A 323 5.13 11.11 0.28
N GLN A 324 5.33 10.08 -0.57
CA GLN A 324 5.86 10.20 -1.93
C GLN A 324 5.11 11.23 -2.80
N ARG A 325 3.81 11.42 -2.57
CA ARG A 325 2.98 12.32 -3.38
C ARG A 325 3.36 13.78 -3.22
N TYR A 326 3.66 14.20 -2.02
CA TYR A 326 3.86 15.62 -1.71
C TYR A 326 5.30 15.93 -1.29
N TYR A 327 5.99 14.98 -0.68
CA TYR A 327 7.34 15.13 -0.15
C TYR A 327 8.24 13.94 -0.57
N PRO A 328 8.56 13.81 -1.88
CA PRO A 328 9.32 12.65 -2.39
C PRO A 328 10.73 12.54 -1.78
N HIS A 329 11.36 13.67 -1.39
CA HIS A 329 12.66 13.66 -0.73
C HIS A 329 12.59 13.01 0.67
N ILE A 330 11.54 13.30 1.44
CA ILE A 330 11.28 12.67 2.76
C ILE A 330 11.05 11.16 2.57
N ALA A 331 10.19 10.80 1.61
CA ALA A 331 9.91 9.41 1.29
C ALA A 331 11.18 8.64 0.90
N GLY A 332 12.06 9.26 0.10
CA GLY A 332 13.36 8.72 -0.30
C GLY A 332 14.29 8.47 0.89
N ALA A 333 14.40 9.45 1.79
CA ALA A 333 15.24 9.32 2.99
C ALA A 333 14.77 8.19 3.92
N MET A 334 13.46 8.10 4.16
CA MET A 334 12.87 7.01 4.95
C MET A 334 13.15 5.63 4.35
N ARG A 335 13.06 5.53 3.03
CA ARG A 335 13.27 4.30 2.27
C ARG A 335 14.71 3.84 2.33
N ARG A 336 15.68 4.76 2.14
CA ARG A 336 17.11 4.45 2.26
C ARG A 336 17.43 3.89 3.63
N LYS A 337 16.94 4.52 4.70
CA LYS A 337 17.14 4.00 6.06
C LYS A 337 16.66 2.56 6.24
N ALA A 338 15.53 2.20 5.64
CA ALA A 338 15.02 0.82 5.71
C ALA A 338 15.88 -0.16 4.88
N LEU A 339 16.41 0.28 3.75
CA LEU A 339 17.29 -0.53 2.90
C LEU A 339 18.69 -0.68 3.50
N ASP A 340 19.24 0.39 4.08
CA ASP A 340 20.53 0.34 4.79
C ASP A 340 20.48 -0.70 5.92
N GLU A 341 19.40 -0.70 6.70
CA GLU A 341 19.22 -1.68 7.78
C GLU A 341 19.01 -3.11 7.25
N ALA A 342 18.33 -3.27 6.12
CA ALA A 342 18.26 -4.59 5.47
C ALA A 342 19.63 -5.08 5.02
N GLN A 343 20.48 -4.20 4.49
CA GLN A 343 21.86 -4.52 4.12
C GLN A 343 22.71 -4.95 5.33
N ASP A 344 22.54 -4.30 6.46
CA ASP A 344 23.25 -4.62 7.72
C ASP A 344 22.96 -6.05 8.21
N THR A 345 21.83 -6.65 7.81
CA THR A 345 21.52 -8.06 8.14
C THR A 345 22.39 -9.06 7.38
N GLY A 346 23.07 -8.67 6.32
CA GLY A 346 23.78 -9.55 5.41
C GLY A 346 22.87 -10.47 4.57
N ALA A 347 21.55 -10.21 4.54
CA ALA A 347 20.60 -11.01 3.79
C ALA A 347 20.82 -10.87 2.27
N GLN A 348 20.59 -11.95 1.54
CA GLN A 348 20.63 -12.00 0.07
C GLN A 348 19.31 -11.50 -0.55
N VAL A 349 18.23 -11.54 0.22
CA VAL A 349 16.89 -11.13 -0.21
C VAL A 349 16.22 -10.31 0.89
N MET A 350 15.64 -9.18 0.51
CA MET A 350 14.68 -8.44 1.32
C MET A 350 13.26 -8.78 0.89
N ALA A 351 12.55 -9.54 1.71
CA ALA A 351 11.15 -9.88 1.47
C ALA A 351 10.21 -8.77 1.92
N ASN A 352 9.09 -8.60 1.22
CA ASN A 352 8.01 -7.69 1.62
C ASN A 352 6.62 -8.31 1.35
N ALA A 353 5.59 -7.79 2.03
CA ALA A 353 4.21 -8.24 1.88
C ALA A 353 3.25 -7.13 1.38
N CYS A 354 3.77 -5.94 1.08
CA CYS A 354 2.96 -4.82 0.61
C CYS A 354 3.40 -4.41 -0.79
N GLN A 355 2.46 -4.40 -1.74
CA GLN A 355 2.72 -4.03 -3.13
C GLN A 355 3.19 -2.57 -3.27
N GLY A 356 2.68 -1.67 -2.41
CA GLY A 356 3.17 -0.29 -2.34
C GLY A 356 4.63 -0.22 -1.87
N CYS A 357 4.98 -0.96 -0.82
CA CYS A 357 6.38 -1.05 -0.37
C CYS A 357 7.27 -1.63 -1.45
N HIS A 358 6.87 -2.75 -2.06
CA HIS A 358 7.63 -3.38 -3.15
C HIS A 358 7.94 -2.40 -4.28
N ARG A 359 6.90 -1.70 -4.78
CA ARG A 359 7.07 -0.69 -5.82
C ARG A 359 8.10 0.39 -5.45
N PHE A 360 7.91 1.01 -4.27
CA PHE A 360 8.73 2.16 -3.91
C PHE A 360 10.17 1.77 -3.51
N ILE A 361 10.35 0.61 -2.92
CA ILE A 361 11.67 0.08 -2.56
C ILE A 361 12.44 -0.33 -3.81
N SER A 362 11.79 -0.97 -4.79
CA SER A 362 12.43 -1.40 -6.03
C SER A 362 13.03 -0.27 -6.86
N VAL A 363 12.50 0.96 -6.76
CA VAL A 363 13.04 2.13 -7.49
C VAL A 363 14.50 2.44 -7.15
N ILE A 364 14.94 2.17 -5.92
CA ILE A 364 16.32 2.39 -5.47
C ILE A 364 16.99 1.11 -4.99
N GLY A 365 16.32 -0.03 -5.17
CA GLY A 365 16.81 -1.32 -4.68
C GLY A 365 18.07 -1.81 -5.41
N GLU A 366 18.35 -1.30 -6.61
CA GLU A 366 19.56 -1.65 -7.37
C GLU A 366 20.85 -1.05 -6.79
N ASP A 367 20.73 -0.03 -5.94
CA ASP A 367 21.87 0.53 -5.20
C ASP A 367 22.37 -0.43 -4.09
N TYR A 368 21.67 -1.56 -3.85
CA TYR A 368 21.90 -2.47 -2.72
C TYR A 368 22.28 -3.89 -3.19
N PRO A 369 23.10 -4.64 -2.40
CA PRO A 369 23.64 -5.93 -2.82
C PRO A 369 22.68 -7.11 -2.65
N PHE A 370 21.41 -6.88 -2.39
CA PHE A 370 20.38 -7.91 -2.19
C PHE A 370 19.23 -7.76 -3.17
N GLN A 371 18.50 -8.84 -3.38
CA GLN A 371 17.28 -8.84 -4.21
C GLN A 371 16.07 -8.39 -3.37
N ILE A 372 15.11 -7.70 -4.01
CA ILE A 372 13.83 -7.36 -3.40
C ILE A 372 12.78 -8.31 -3.98
N LYS A 373 12.15 -9.14 -3.12
CA LYS A 373 11.12 -10.09 -3.53
C LYS A 373 9.84 -9.94 -2.69
N SER A 374 8.70 -10.22 -3.30
CA SER A 374 7.48 -10.48 -2.54
C SER A 374 7.58 -11.84 -1.81
N TYR A 375 7.03 -11.94 -0.61
CA TYR A 375 6.91 -13.25 0.05
C TYR A 375 6.11 -14.26 -0.79
N ILE A 376 5.16 -13.79 -1.61
CA ILE A 376 4.41 -14.63 -2.57
C ILE A 376 5.34 -15.22 -3.63
N THR A 377 6.28 -14.43 -4.15
CA THR A 377 7.28 -14.92 -5.12
C THR A 377 8.12 -16.04 -4.51
N LEU A 378 8.59 -15.87 -3.27
CA LEU A 378 9.38 -16.91 -2.57
C LEU A 378 8.56 -18.19 -2.33
N LEU A 379 7.28 -18.08 -1.96
CA LEU A 379 6.39 -19.22 -1.82
C LEU A 379 6.17 -19.95 -3.16
N ALA A 380 5.99 -19.18 -4.24
CA ALA A 380 5.80 -19.72 -5.58
C ALA A 380 7.07 -20.46 -6.05
N GLU A 381 8.26 -19.91 -5.82
CA GLU A 381 9.55 -20.56 -6.07
C GLU A 381 9.64 -21.91 -5.33
N ALA A 382 9.25 -21.92 -4.05
CA ALA A 382 9.22 -23.15 -3.25
C ALA A 382 8.17 -24.17 -3.74
N ALA A 383 7.10 -23.70 -4.38
CA ALA A 383 6.10 -24.54 -5.04
C ALA A 383 6.51 -25.00 -6.46
N GLY A 384 7.69 -24.59 -6.95
CA GLY A 384 8.21 -24.95 -8.27
C GLY A 384 7.78 -24.01 -9.40
N HIS A 385 7.20 -22.85 -9.09
CA HIS A 385 6.84 -21.83 -10.06
C HIS A 385 7.90 -20.71 -10.09
N SER A 386 8.23 -20.22 -11.28
CA SER A 386 9.16 -19.11 -11.46
C SER A 386 8.48 -17.96 -12.18
N TYR A 387 8.53 -16.80 -11.56
CA TYR A 387 7.98 -15.56 -12.12
C TYR A 387 9.04 -14.48 -12.10
N GLU A 388 9.25 -13.85 -13.24
CA GLU A 388 10.13 -12.70 -13.35
C GLU A 388 9.39 -11.42 -12.90
N ASP A 389 10.05 -10.59 -12.10
CA ASP A 389 9.54 -9.28 -11.70
C ASP A 389 9.66 -8.29 -12.85
N GLY A 390 8.61 -8.15 -13.65
CA GLY A 390 8.59 -7.28 -14.82
C GLY A 390 8.75 -5.80 -14.45
N LEU A 391 8.29 -5.37 -13.27
CA LEU A 391 8.49 -4.00 -12.81
C LEU A 391 9.98 -3.70 -12.57
N GLN A 392 10.68 -4.57 -11.83
CA GLN A 392 12.12 -4.39 -11.59
C GLN A 392 12.92 -4.50 -12.90
N ARG A 393 12.52 -5.40 -13.79
CA ARG A 393 13.13 -5.52 -15.12
C ARG A 393 13.04 -4.21 -15.90
N TYR A 394 11.88 -3.56 -15.94
CA TYR A 394 11.71 -2.27 -16.61
C TYR A 394 12.48 -1.13 -15.94
N LEU A 395 12.57 -1.13 -14.63
CA LEU A 395 13.41 -0.19 -13.90
C LEU A 395 14.90 -0.31 -14.33
N LYS A 396 15.40 -1.54 -14.51
CA LYS A 396 16.77 -1.83 -14.96
C LYS A 396 17.06 -1.38 -16.39
N LEU A 397 16.08 -1.48 -17.29
CA LEU A 397 16.26 -0.99 -18.67
C LEU A 397 16.54 0.50 -18.72
N GLY A 398 16.06 1.30 -17.79
CA GLY A 398 16.40 2.71 -17.60
C GLY A 398 15.97 3.64 -18.73
N SER A 399 15.31 3.14 -19.78
CA SER A 399 14.94 3.92 -20.95
C SER A 399 13.56 3.51 -21.48
N LEU A 400 12.79 4.53 -21.91
CA LEU A 400 11.46 4.33 -22.46
C LEU A 400 11.49 3.47 -23.74
N ASP A 401 12.43 3.72 -24.65
CA ASP A 401 12.53 2.98 -25.89
C ASP A 401 12.91 1.51 -25.65
N ALA A 402 13.81 1.24 -24.71
CA ALA A 402 14.16 -0.12 -24.34
C ALA A 402 12.98 -0.88 -23.72
N ILE A 403 12.16 -0.22 -22.88
CA ILE A 403 10.93 -0.80 -22.32
C ILE A 403 9.94 -1.14 -23.43
N LEU A 404 9.68 -0.22 -24.35
CA LEU A 404 8.71 -0.43 -25.43
C LEU A 404 9.16 -1.49 -26.43
N GLU A 405 10.47 -1.54 -26.74
CA GLU A 405 11.04 -2.58 -27.59
C GLU A 405 10.88 -3.96 -26.97
N GLU A 406 11.25 -4.10 -25.68
CA GLU A 406 11.11 -5.37 -24.97
C GLU A 406 9.65 -5.79 -24.79
N ALA A 407 8.76 -4.81 -24.49
CA ALA A 407 7.34 -5.03 -24.28
C ALA A 407 6.53 -5.07 -25.60
N ARG A 408 7.14 -5.01 -26.78
CA ARG A 408 6.44 -4.88 -28.08
C ARG A 408 5.24 -5.82 -28.22
N GLY A 409 5.40 -7.10 -27.92
CA GLY A 409 4.31 -8.08 -28.01
C GLY A 409 3.19 -7.88 -27.00
N PHE A 410 3.41 -7.13 -25.91
CA PHE A 410 2.38 -6.71 -24.97
C PHE A 410 1.70 -5.42 -25.44
N VAL A 411 2.46 -4.48 -25.99
CA VAL A 411 1.93 -3.23 -26.59
C VAL A 411 0.97 -3.57 -27.73
N GLU A 412 1.35 -4.47 -28.65
CA GLU A 412 0.50 -4.91 -29.76
C GLU A 412 -0.79 -5.64 -29.32
N ALA A 413 -0.72 -6.38 -28.21
CA ALA A 413 -1.86 -7.11 -27.67
C ALA A 413 -2.67 -6.30 -26.65
N GLY A 414 -2.14 -5.17 -26.17
CA GLY A 414 -2.63 -4.38 -25.06
C GLY A 414 -3.77 -3.41 -25.45
N PRO A 415 -4.36 -2.75 -24.43
CA PRO A 415 -5.48 -1.83 -24.64
C PRO A 415 -5.06 -0.39 -24.97
N TYR A 416 -3.77 -0.08 -24.99
CA TYR A 416 -3.22 1.27 -25.17
C TYR A 416 -2.34 1.33 -26.42
N SER A 417 -2.36 2.46 -27.12
CA SER A 417 -1.45 2.70 -28.24
C SER A 417 -0.02 2.98 -27.74
N GLU A 418 0.97 2.82 -28.63
CA GLU A 418 2.36 3.16 -28.30
C GLU A 418 2.51 4.63 -27.90
N ASP A 419 1.78 5.55 -28.54
CA ASP A 419 1.79 6.97 -28.19
C ASP A 419 1.24 7.22 -26.78
N GLU A 420 0.18 6.49 -26.36
CA GLU A 420 -0.34 6.56 -24.99
C GLU A 420 0.73 6.06 -23.99
N TYR A 421 1.40 4.96 -24.27
CA TYR A 421 2.52 4.48 -23.44
C TYR A 421 3.65 5.51 -23.36
N ARG A 422 4.08 6.08 -24.50
CA ARG A 422 5.13 7.09 -24.52
C ARG A 422 4.81 8.32 -23.69
N HIS A 423 3.54 8.70 -23.61
CA HIS A 423 3.09 9.80 -22.77
C HIS A 423 3.02 9.43 -21.29
N LEU A 424 2.54 8.23 -20.97
CA LEU A 424 2.20 7.83 -19.60
C LEU A 424 3.36 7.24 -18.81
N LEU A 425 4.29 6.51 -19.45
CA LEU A 425 5.40 5.85 -18.76
C LEU A 425 6.34 6.81 -18.03
N PRO A 426 6.70 7.99 -18.58
CA PRO A 426 7.50 8.97 -17.84
C PRO A 426 6.84 9.49 -16.56
N LEU A 427 5.49 9.53 -16.50
CA LEU A 427 4.74 9.90 -15.30
C LEU A 427 4.88 8.86 -14.18
N TYR A 428 5.19 7.61 -14.55
CA TYR A 428 5.37 6.51 -13.62
C TYR A 428 6.82 6.33 -13.19
N PHE A 429 7.75 6.24 -14.16
CA PHE A 429 9.17 5.96 -13.91
C PHE A 429 9.99 7.21 -13.57
N GLY A 430 9.49 8.40 -13.90
CA GLY A 430 10.14 9.68 -13.67
C GLY A 430 10.77 10.29 -14.93
N PRO A 431 11.15 11.58 -14.87
CA PRO A 431 11.60 12.33 -16.05
C PRO A 431 12.93 11.87 -16.64
N SER A 432 13.74 11.12 -15.91
CA SER A 432 14.98 10.50 -16.45
C SER A 432 14.71 9.54 -17.60
N PHE A 433 13.58 8.84 -17.57
CA PHE A 433 13.14 7.93 -18.63
C PHE A 433 12.67 8.66 -19.91
N ALA A 434 12.30 9.94 -19.81
CA ALA A 434 11.87 10.74 -20.96
C ALA A 434 13.05 11.30 -21.79
N ARG A 435 14.26 11.34 -21.22
CA ARG A 435 15.43 12.00 -21.84
C ARG A 435 16.19 11.13 -22.84
N SER A 436 15.92 9.83 -22.93
CA SER A 436 16.61 8.92 -23.85
C SER A 436 16.22 9.08 -25.33
N ALA A 437 15.14 9.81 -25.63
CA ALA A 437 14.69 10.05 -27.02
C ALA A 437 15.29 11.30 -27.69
N ALA A 438 16.14 12.09 -26.99
CA ALA A 438 16.66 13.36 -27.51
C ALA A 438 18.22 13.43 -27.63
N GLY A 439 18.88 12.29 -27.64
CA GLY A 439 20.34 12.19 -27.64
C GLY A 439 20.84 11.17 -28.65
N GLY A 440 20.61 11.42 -29.93
CA GLY A 440 21.25 10.77 -31.07
C GLY A 440 21.66 11.80 -32.10
#